data_8421991aaf216751f349f6d3c424e928
#
_entry.id   8421991aaf216751f349f6d3c424e928
#
_cell.length_a   1.000
_cell.length_b   1.000
_cell.length_c   1.000
_cell.angle_alpha   90.00
_cell.angle_beta   90.00
_cell.angle_gamma   90.00
#
_symmetry.space_group_name_H-M   'P 1'
#
loop_
_entity.id
_entity.type
_entity.pdbx_description
1 polymer ?
#
loop_
_entity_poly.entity_id
_entity_poly.type
_entity_poly.pdbx_seq_one_letter_code
_entity_poly.pdbx_strand_id
1 'polypeptide(L)'
;MKTKIFLFIISFILSFNTYSQNNNFEVQKSIYEKAKSYNDSNVAISALYNMVALQPENVLLKDSLMREYLAISQWAPSYMISREILGLQPNNNFALEVSCVSLQNLGLKQEALNEYESLYLKTDRIDVLYTISFLQFELRNFNESLTNLDILISNDQTEEMTVSVSKDENIRQEIAIRAQLNYLKGLIYIEQENNLLAKKAFNTAIEIAPEFQNAISKLKTL
;
A
#
# COMPACT_ATOMS: atom_id res chain seq x y z
N MET A 1 -24.76 -20.93 53.45
CA MET A 1 -24.34 -22.08 52.61
C MET A 1 -24.72 -21.93 51.15
N LYS A 2 -25.95 -21.55 50.81
CA LYS A 2 -26.44 -21.42 49.41
C LYS A 2 -25.66 -20.39 48.55
N THR A 3 -25.23 -19.26 49.12
CA THR A 3 -24.45 -18.24 48.40
C THR A 3 -23.00 -18.68 48.06
N LYS A 4 -22.37 -19.47 48.92
CA LYS A 4 -21.01 -20.01 48.64
C LYS A 4 -21.02 -21.07 47.54
N ILE A 5 -22.08 -21.89 47.48
CA ILE A 5 -22.27 -22.90 46.42
C ILE A 5 -22.54 -22.21 45.07
N PHE A 6 -23.32 -21.12 45.06
CA PHE A 6 -23.62 -20.34 43.85
C PHE A 6 -22.36 -19.65 43.25
N LEU A 7 -21.52 -19.07 44.11
CA LEU A 7 -20.24 -18.49 43.71
C LEU A 7 -19.26 -19.54 43.15
N PHE A 8 -19.26 -20.75 43.74
CA PHE A 8 -18.40 -21.83 43.26
C PHE A 8 -18.84 -22.38 41.90
N ILE A 9 -20.16 -22.48 41.65
CA ILE A 9 -20.72 -22.92 40.37
C ILE A 9 -20.40 -21.85 39.27
N ILE A 10 -20.50 -20.57 39.57
CA ILE A 10 -20.17 -19.49 38.63
C ILE A 10 -18.66 -19.55 38.29
N SER A 11 -17.79 -19.71 39.27
CA SER A 11 -16.34 -19.78 39.03
C SER A 11 -15.95 -21.02 38.19
N PHE A 12 -16.65 -22.17 38.41
CA PHE A 12 -16.43 -23.41 37.66
C PHE A 12 -16.89 -23.28 36.20
N ILE A 13 -18.05 -22.64 35.94
CA ILE A 13 -18.55 -22.38 34.58
C ILE A 13 -17.62 -21.44 33.83
N LEU A 14 -17.09 -20.39 34.49
CA LEU A 14 -16.15 -19.48 33.90
C LEU A 14 -14.81 -20.18 33.51
N SER A 15 -14.32 -21.10 34.35
CA SER A 15 -13.08 -21.84 34.06
C SER A 15 -13.23 -22.82 32.89
N PHE A 16 -14.40 -23.46 32.72
CA PHE A 16 -14.65 -24.33 31.57
C PHE A 16 -14.74 -23.54 30.25
N ASN A 17 -15.34 -22.35 30.25
CA ASN A 17 -15.42 -21.52 29.04
C ASN A 17 -14.02 -21.02 28.59
N THR A 18 -13.17 -20.63 29.52
CA THR A 18 -11.80 -20.19 29.17
C THR A 18 -10.94 -21.33 28.66
N TYR A 19 -11.07 -22.54 29.23
CA TYR A 19 -10.35 -23.72 28.79
C TYR A 19 -10.78 -24.16 27.38
N SER A 20 -12.08 -24.13 27.08
CA SER A 20 -12.63 -24.49 25.77
C SER A 20 -12.21 -23.48 24.69
N GLN A 21 -12.22 -22.18 24.98
CA GLN A 21 -11.79 -21.14 24.07
C GLN A 21 -10.30 -21.22 23.76
N ASN A 22 -9.48 -21.49 24.78
CA ASN A 22 -8.03 -21.63 24.61
C ASN A 22 -7.68 -22.84 23.75
N ASN A 23 -8.36 -23.99 23.96
CA ASN A 23 -8.17 -25.15 23.12
C ASN A 23 -8.56 -24.93 21.67
N ASN A 24 -9.66 -24.20 21.42
CA ASN A 24 -10.08 -23.84 20.06
C ASN A 24 -9.06 -22.92 19.39
N PHE A 25 -8.51 -21.93 20.10
CA PHE A 25 -7.47 -21.04 19.57
C PHE A 25 -6.22 -21.83 19.13
N GLU A 26 -5.71 -22.76 19.97
CA GLU A 26 -4.53 -23.55 19.64
C GLU A 26 -4.77 -24.47 18.42
N VAL A 27 -5.98 -25.03 18.30
CA VAL A 27 -6.36 -25.79 17.10
C VAL A 27 -6.32 -24.93 15.85
N GLN A 28 -6.92 -23.75 15.87
CA GLN A 28 -6.89 -22.83 14.72
C GLN A 28 -5.48 -22.37 14.38
N LYS A 29 -4.65 -22.10 15.39
CA LYS A 29 -3.22 -21.78 15.20
C LYS A 29 -2.48 -22.92 14.50
N SER A 30 -2.67 -24.15 14.92
CA SER A 30 -2.08 -25.32 14.26
C SER A 30 -2.54 -25.48 12.80
N ILE A 31 -3.83 -25.21 12.52
CA ILE A 31 -4.38 -25.21 11.15
C ILE A 31 -3.70 -24.11 10.32
N TYR A 32 -3.57 -22.89 10.87
CA TYR A 32 -2.90 -21.78 10.22
C TYR A 32 -1.44 -22.12 9.85
N GLU A 33 -0.66 -22.61 10.81
CA GLU A 33 0.74 -22.99 10.60
C GLU A 33 0.88 -24.08 9.52
N LYS A 34 -0.04 -25.04 9.52
CA LYS A 34 -0.06 -26.11 8.52
C LYS A 34 -0.44 -25.59 7.14
N ALA A 35 -1.45 -24.74 7.05
CA ALA A 35 -1.87 -24.10 5.81
C ALA A 35 -0.73 -23.26 5.20
N LYS A 36 0.00 -22.51 6.04
CA LYS A 36 1.20 -21.76 5.60
C LYS A 36 2.29 -22.67 5.03
N SER A 37 2.52 -23.83 5.66
CA SER A 37 3.53 -24.79 5.16
C SER A 37 3.18 -25.37 3.78
N TYR A 38 1.89 -25.32 3.41
CA TYR A 38 1.39 -25.81 2.11
C TYR A 38 1.09 -24.69 1.13
N ASN A 39 1.34 -23.41 1.49
CA ASN A 39 0.94 -22.22 0.71
C ASN A 39 -0.57 -22.18 0.42
N ASP A 40 -1.40 -22.68 1.34
CA ASP A 40 -2.86 -22.64 1.25
C ASP A 40 -3.40 -21.39 1.95
N SER A 41 -3.42 -20.27 1.22
CA SER A 41 -3.90 -18.98 1.75
C SER A 41 -5.37 -19.02 2.15
N ASN A 42 -6.22 -19.82 1.50
CA ASN A 42 -7.64 -19.88 1.82
C ASN A 42 -7.89 -20.51 3.20
N VAL A 43 -7.20 -21.62 3.49
CA VAL A 43 -7.26 -22.26 4.80
C VAL A 43 -6.59 -21.40 5.86
N ALA A 44 -5.46 -20.76 5.54
CA ALA A 44 -4.78 -19.83 6.44
C ALA A 44 -5.68 -18.65 6.85
N ILE A 45 -6.36 -18.02 5.90
CA ILE A 45 -7.32 -16.93 6.12
C ILE A 45 -8.49 -17.41 7.00
N SER A 46 -9.06 -18.60 6.71
CA SER A 46 -10.16 -19.15 7.49
C SER A 46 -9.76 -19.39 8.96
N ALA A 47 -8.58 -19.95 9.19
CA ALA A 47 -8.06 -20.15 10.53
C ALA A 47 -7.83 -18.84 11.28
N LEU A 48 -7.26 -17.83 10.59
CA LEU A 48 -7.04 -16.50 11.16
C LEU A 48 -8.36 -15.80 11.51
N TYR A 49 -9.40 -15.91 10.70
CA TYR A 49 -10.73 -15.39 11.05
C TYR A 49 -11.26 -15.96 12.35
N ASN A 50 -11.14 -17.28 12.53
CA ASN A 50 -11.55 -17.93 13.77
C ASN A 50 -10.72 -17.45 14.97
N MET A 51 -9.41 -17.23 14.78
CA MET A 51 -8.54 -16.71 15.84
C MET A 51 -8.86 -15.25 16.18
N VAL A 52 -9.11 -14.40 15.17
CA VAL A 52 -9.53 -13.00 15.35
C VAL A 52 -10.90 -12.92 16.05
N ALA A 53 -11.84 -13.81 15.73
CA ALA A 53 -13.14 -13.88 16.40
C ALA A 53 -13.01 -14.21 17.91
N LEU A 54 -11.99 -15.00 18.29
CA LEU A 54 -11.68 -15.31 19.69
C LEU A 54 -10.92 -14.17 20.40
N GLN A 55 -10.14 -13.38 19.65
CA GLN A 55 -9.32 -12.28 20.15
C GLN A 55 -9.44 -11.04 19.25
N PRO A 56 -10.58 -10.35 19.25
CA PRO A 56 -10.90 -9.30 18.27
C PRO A 56 -10.01 -8.04 18.35
N GLU A 57 -9.34 -7.81 19.47
CA GLU A 57 -8.41 -6.68 19.65
C GLU A 57 -6.94 -7.07 19.42
N ASN A 58 -6.66 -8.33 19.07
CA ASN A 58 -5.30 -8.79 18.84
C ASN A 58 -4.79 -8.30 17.48
N VAL A 59 -4.01 -7.21 17.52
CA VAL A 59 -3.44 -6.57 16.32
C VAL A 59 -2.53 -7.51 15.54
N LEU A 60 -1.80 -8.42 16.19
CA LEU A 60 -0.90 -9.34 15.49
C LEU A 60 -1.68 -10.35 14.62
N LEU A 61 -2.85 -10.79 15.07
CA LEU A 61 -3.72 -11.66 14.28
C LEU A 61 -4.31 -10.91 13.09
N LYS A 62 -4.76 -9.66 13.32
CA LYS A 62 -5.25 -8.79 12.25
C LYS A 62 -4.15 -8.48 11.23
N ASP A 63 -2.93 -8.20 11.67
CA ASP A 63 -1.78 -7.99 10.79
C ASP A 63 -1.49 -9.24 9.94
N SER A 64 -1.51 -10.42 10.55
CA SER A 64 -1.36 -11.68 9.82
C SER A 64 -2.46 -11.87 8.76
N LEU A 65 -3.72 -11.62 9.13
CA LEU A 65 -4.86 -11.72 8.21
C LEU A 65 -4.77 -10.70 7.06
N MET A 66 -4.38 -9.47 7.35
CA MET A 66 -4.14 -8.43 6.36
C MET A 66 -3.07 -8.83 5.35
N ARG A 67 -1.95 -9.42 5.83
CA ARG A 67 -0.85 -9.90 4.97
C ARG A 67 -1.27 -11.07 4.09
N GLU A 68 -2.08 -11.99 4.58
CA GLU A 68 -2.62 -13.08 3.75
C GLU A 68 -3.47 -12.54 2.60
N TYR A 69 -4.33 -11.55 2.86
CA TYR A 69 -5.12 -10.90 1.81
C TYR A 69 -4.27 -10.11 0.82
N LEU A 70 -3.24 -9.41 1.30
CA LEU A 70 -2.26 -8.74 0.44
C LEU A 70 -1.56 -9.73 -0.50
N ALA A 71 -1.12 -10.88 0.02
CA ALA A 71 -0.39 -11.89 -0.74
C ALA A 71 -1.21 -12.43 -1.94
N ILE A 72 -2.54 -12.44 -1.82
CA ILE A 72 -3.45 -12.88 -2.89
C ILE A 72 -4.14 -11.70 -3.60
N SER A 73 -3.62 -10.47 -3.43
CA SER A 73 -4.12 -9.24 -4.07
C SER A 73 -5.61 -8.95 -3.81
N GLN A 74 -6.11 -9.35 -2.64
CA GLN A 74 -7.47 -9.05 -2.20
C GLN A 74 -7.51 -7.69 -1.50
N TRP A 75 -7.65 -6.62 -2.30
CA TRP A 75 -7.49 -5.24 -1.85
C TRP A 75 -8.57 -4.77 -0.88
N ALA A 76 -9.85 -5.12 -1.13
CA ALA A 76 -10.95 -4.68 -0.29
C ALA A 76 -10.84 -5.21 1.16
N PRO A 77 -10.68 -6.53 1.42
CA PRO A 77 -10.46 -7.00 2.78
C PRO A 77 -9.15 -6.50 3.39
N SER A 78 -8.05 -6.36 2.61
CA SER A 78 -6.81 -5.75 3.10
C SER A 78 -7.04 -4.34 3.65
N TYR A 79 -7.78 -3.52 2.89
CA TYR A 79 -8.18 -2.17 3.32
C TYR A 79 -8.99 -2.20 4.61
N MET A 80 -10.04 -3.03 4.68
CA MET A 80 -10.91 -3.09 5.84
C MET A 80 -10.14 -3.45 7.12
N ILE A 81 -9.26 -4.46 7.04
CA ILE A 81 -8.47 -4.89 8.20
C ILE A 81 -7.42 -3.84 8.56
N SER A 82 -6.79 -3.17 7.58
CA SER A 82 -5.87 -2.07 7.86
C SER A 82 -6.55 -0.95 8.64
N ARG A 83 -7.82 -0.63 8.32
CA ARG A 83 -8.62 0.38 9.06
C ARG A 83 -8.92 -0.07 10.50
N GLU A 84 -9.20 -1.35 10.72
CA GLU A 84 -9.37 -1.89 12.07
C GLU A 84 -8.07 -1.78 12.89
N ILE A 85 -6.93 -2.10 12.27
CA ILE A 85 -5.61 -1.96 12.92
C ILE A 85 -5.34 -0.50 13.26
N LEU A 86 -5.59 0.43 12.34
CA LEU A 86 -5.42 1.86 12.57
C LEU A 86 -6.33 2.41 13.66
N GLY A 87 -7.54 1.84 13.82
CA GLY A 87 -8.42 2.16 14.94
C GLY A 87 -7.83 1.78 16.31
N LEU A 88 -7.07 0.68 16.39
CA LEU A 88 -6.39 0.22 17.60
C LEU A 88 -5.01 0.86 17.77
N GLN A 89 -4.30 1.11 16.68
CA GLN A 89 -2.94 1.65 16.62
C GLN A 89 -2.85 2.75 15.56
N PRO A 90 -3.22 4.01 15.87
CA PRO A 90 -3.26 5.11 14.89
C PRO A 90 -1.90 5.47 14.24
N ASN A 91 -0.80 5.04 14.86
CA ASN A 91 0.56 5.28 14.37
C ASN A 91 1.18 4.05 13.68
N ASN A 92 0.38 3.06 13.31
CA ASN A 92 0.87 1.89 12.57
C ASN A 92 1.07 2.27 11.09
N ASN A 93 2.30 2.68 10.74
CA ASN A 93 2.64 3.12 9.38
C ASN A 93 2.49 2.00 8.35
N PHE A 94 2.70 0.73 8.73
CA PHE A 94 2.49 -0.38 7.80
C PHE A 94 1.01 -0.57 7.47
N ALA A 95 0.12 -0.53 8.46
CA ALA A 95 -1.32 -0.59 8.19
C ALA A 95 -1.80 0.60 7.36
N LEU A 96 -1.24 1.81 7.57
CA LEU A 96 -1.52 2.97 6.74
C LEU A 96 -1.04 2.77 5.29
N GLU A 97 0.16 2.22 5.10
CA GLU A 97 0.69 1.91 3.76
C GLU A 97 -0.20 0.86 3.04
N VAL A 98 -0.66 -0.18 3.75
CA VAL A 98 -1.61 -1.16 3.20
C VAL A 98 -2.93 -0.50 2.82
N SER A 99 -3.44 0.44 3.64
CA SER A 99 -4.64 1.23 3.31
C SER A 99 -4.44 2.00 2.00
N CYS A 100 -3.33 2.74 1.87
CA CYS A 100 -2.99 3.51 0.66
C CYS A 100 -2.95 2.63 -0.59
N VAL A 101 -2.16 1.56 -0.55
CA VAL A 101 -1.99 0.63 -1.69
C VAL A 101 -3.32 -0.04 -2.06
N SER A 102 -4.12 -0.42 -1.07
CA SER A 102 -5.42 -1.05 -1.31
C SER A 102 -6.39 -0.10 -1.99
N LEU A 103 -6.50 1.15 -1.51
CA LEU A 103 -7.35 2.17 -2.13
C LEU A 103 -6.92 2.46 -3.58
N GLN A 104 -5.62 2.57 -3.83
CA GLN A 104 -5.07 2.77 -5.17
C GLN A 104 -5.46 1.63 -6.12
N ASN A 105 -5.31 0.38 -5.69
CA ASN A 105 -5.66 -0.79 -6.50
C ASN A 105 -7.18 -0.98 -6.68
N LEU A 106 -8.00 -0.46 -5.77
CA LEU A 106 -9.46 -0.38 -5.90
C LEU A 106 -9.91 0.76 -6.84
N GLY A 107 -8.98 1.58 -7.35
CA GLY A 107 -9.29 2.72 -8.21
C GLY A 107 -9.83 3.96 -7.46
N LEU A 108 -9.80 3.95 -6.14
CA LEU A 108 -10.23 5.05 -5.27
C LEU A 108 -9.09 6.06 -5.13
N LYS A 109 -8.75 6.72 -6.25
CA LYS A 109 -7.52 7.53 -6.39
C LYS A 109 -7.49 8.73 -5.46
N GLN A 110 -8.63 9.41 -5.22
CA GLN A 110 -8.67 10.57 -4.34
C GLN A 110 -8.46 10.18 -2.89
N GLU A 111 -9.11 9.10 -2.45
CA GLU A 111 -8.96 8.57 -1.10
C GLU A 111 -7.53 8.04 -0.89
N ALA A 112 -6.97 7.36 -1.89
CA ALA A 112 -5.57 6.93 -1.86
C ALA A 112 -4.61 8.11 -1.71
N LEU A 113 -4.81 9.19 -2.50
CA LEU A 113 -3.99 10.40 -2.40
C LEU A 113 -4.00 10.99 -0.99
N ASN A 114 -5.19 11.16 -0.38
CA ASN A 114 -5.33 11.70 0.97
C ASN A 114 -4.58 10.85 2.02
N GLU A 115 -4.63 9.52 1.89
CA GLU A 115 -3.93 8.62 2.80
C GLU A 115 -2.41 8.57 2.54
N TYR A 116 -1.97 8.64 1.27
CA TYR A 116 -0.55 8.75 0.93
C TYR A 116 0.06 10.06 1.45
N GLU A 117 -0.65 11.20 1.36
CA GLU A 117 -0.21 12.47 1.95
C GLU A 117 -0.04 12.35 3.47
N SER A 118 -0.98 11.67 4.15
CA SER A 118 -0.86 11.38 5.57
C SER A 118 0.34 10.48 5.89
N LEU A 119 0.61 9.49 5.05
CA LEU A 119 1.78 8.60 5.17
C LEU A 119 3.08 9.37 4.95
N TYR A 120 3.13 10.25 3.96
CA TYR A 120 4.30 11.09 3.67
C TYR A 120 4.63 12.00 4.84
N LEU A 121 3.64 12.68 5.42
CA LEU A 121 3.83 13.53 6.60
C LEU A 121 4.39 12.79 7.82
N LYS A 122 4.16 11.48 7.94
CA LYS A 122 4.67 10.65 9.03
C LYS A 122 6.05 10.04 8.75
N THR A 123 6.41 9.86 7.49
CA THR A 123 7.56 9.01 7.12
C THR A 123 8.64 9.75 6.33
N ASP A 124 8.29 10.88 5.70
CA ASP A 124 9.15 11.65 4.78
C ASP A 124 9.81 10.80 3.68
N ARG A 125 9.14 9.73 3.26
CA ARG A 125 9.67 8.77 2.29
C ARG A 125 9.52 9.28 0.86
N ILE A 126 10.61 9.27 0.11
CA ILE A 126 10.68 9.74 -1.28
C ILE A 126 9.83 8.89 -2.24
N ASP A 127 9.75 7.59 -2.04
CA ASP A 127 8.89 6.70 -2.83
C ASP A 127 7.39 6.98 -2.63
N VAL A 128 7.01 7.42 -1.43
CA VAL A 128 5.64 7.88 -1.14
C VAL A 128 5.36 9.19 -1.88
N LEU A 129 6.29 10.16 -1.85
CA LEU A 129 6.15 11.44 -2.57
C LEU A 129 6.06 11.22 -4.09
N TYR A 130 6.82 10.26 -4.64
CA TYR A 130 6.72 9.85 -6.03
C TYR A 130 5.30 9.36 -6.37
N THR A 131 4.74 8.48 -5.51
CA THR A 131 3.37 7.98 -5.70
C THR A 131 2.33 9.10 -5.62
N ILE A 132 2.48 10.04 -4.68
CA ILE A 132 1.64 11.24 -4.56
C ILE A 132 1.68 12.06 -5.85
N SER A 133 2.86 12.35 -6.37
CA SER A 133 3.00 13.16 -7.59
C SER A 133 2.32 12.51 -8.80
N PHE A 134 2.38 11.17 -8.89
CA PHE A 134 1.72 10.42 -9.95
C PHE A 134 0.18 10.42 -9.79
N LEU A 135 -0.33 10.20 -8.57
CA LEU A 135 -1.78 10.27 -8.30
C LEU A 135 -2.34 11.68 -8.56
N GLN A 136 -1.60 12.72 -8.19
CA GLN A 136 -1.97 14.12 -8.50
C GLN A 136 -2.04 14.35 -10.00
N PHE A 137 -1.09 13.82 -10.78
CA PHE A 137 -1.16 13.86 -12.24
C PHE A 137 -2.43 13.17 -12.77
N GLU A 138 -2.72 11.96 -12.30
CA GLU A 138 -3.91 11.20 -12.73
C GLU A 138 -5.23 11.90 -12.37
N LEU A 139 -5.26 12.61 -11.23
CA LEU A 139 -6.39 13.42 -10.76
C LEU A 139 -6.45 14.83 -11.39
N ARG A 140 -5.52 15.16 -12.29
CA ARG A 140 -5.37 16.46 -12.94
C ARG A 140 -5.02 17.62 -11.99
N ASN A 141 -4.50 17.31 -10.81
CA ASN A 141 -3.93 18.28 -9.86
C ASN A 141 -2.50 18.67 -10.31
N PHE A 142 -2.41 19.31 -11.48
CA PHE A 142 -1.15 19.48 -12.18
C PHE A 142 -0.14 20.37 -11.46
N ASN A 143 -0.60 21.43 -10.78
CA ASN A 143 0.31 22.36 -10.08
C ASN A 143 0.98 21.69 -8.88
N GLU A 144 0.21 20.92 -8.11
CA GLU A 144 0.69 20.14 -6.96
C GLU A 144 1.65 19.06 -7.44
N SER A 145 1.28 18.34 -8.51
CA SER A 145 2.15 17.33 -9.12
C SER A 145 3.48 17.94 -9.57
N LEU A 146 3.47 19.06 -10.31
CA LEU A 146 4.69 19.74 -10.74
C LEU A 146 5.58 20.15 -9.56
N THR A 147 4.98 20.67 -8.48
CA THR A 147 5.72 21.05 -7.27
C THR A 147 6.42 19.84 -6.66
N ASN A 148 5.71 18.70 -6.50
CA ASN A 148 6.28 17.49 -5.93
C ASN A 148 7.34 16.87 -6.84
N LEU A 149 7.14 16.94 -8.18
CA LEU A 149 8.15 16.49 -9.15
C LEU A 149 9.44 17.32 -9.06
N ASP A 150 9.34 18.64 -8.84
CA ASP A 150 10.51 19.50 -8.67
C ASP A 150 11.25 19.21 -7.36
N ILE A 151 10.53 18.95 -6.27
CA ILE A 151 11.13 18.48 -5.00
C ILE A 151 11.89 17.17 -5.24
N LEU A 152 11.27 16.19 -5.90
CA LEU A 152 11.88 14.90 -6.19
C LEU A 152 13.13 15.02 -7.06
N ILE A 153 13.08 15.84 -8.13
CA ILE A 153 14.22 16.05 -9.05
C ILE A 153 15.41 16.69 -8.32
N SER A 154 15.16 17.58 -7.36
CA SER A 154 16.20 18.27 -6.59
C SER A 154 16.70 17.48 -5.39
N ASN A 155 16.06 16.35 -5.03
CA ASN A 155 16.46 15.55 -3.89
C ASN A 155 17.63 14.62 -4.25
N ASP A 156 18.71 14.65 -3.46
CA ASP A 156 19.92 13.86 -3.71
C ASP A 156 19.63 12.34 -3.70
N GLN A 157 18.66 11.88 -2.90
CA GLN A 157 18.29 10.47 -2.83
C GLN A 157 17.81 9.90 -4.19
N THR A 158 17.30 10.76 -5.10
CA THR A 158 16.84 10.32 -6.42
C THR A 158 17.96 10.20 -7.46
N GLU A 159 19.19 10.58 -7.13
CA GLU A 159 20.29 10.63 -8.10
C GLU A 159 20.63 9.25 -8.69
N GLU A 160 20.71 8.25 -7.81
CA GLU A 160 21.05 6.88 -8.21
C GLU A 160 19.82 5.96 -8.31
N MET A 161 18.61 6.49 -8.06
CA MET A 161 17.41 5.67 -8.11
C MET A 161 17.00 5.34 -9.54
N THR A 162 16.57 4.10 -9.76
CA THR A 162 15.98 3.66 -11.03
C THR A 162 14.51 3.26 -10.85
N VAL A 163 13.79 3.25 -11.95
CA VAL A 163 12.39 2.83 -12.01
C VAL A 163 12.16 1.97 -13.25
N SER A 164 11.34 0.93 -13.09
CA SER A 164 10.93 0.07 -14.19
C SER A 164 9.72 0.66 -14.90
N VAL A 165 9.87 1.04 -16.16
CA VAL A 165 8.80 1.60 -16.98
C VAL A 165 8.43 0.64 -18.11
N SER A 166 7.17 0.66 -18.55
CA SER A 166 6.75 -0.12 -19.73
C SER A 166 7.32 0.53 -20.98
N LYS A 167 8.03 -0.24 -21.79
CA LYS A 167 8.51 0.18 -23.11
C LYS A 167 7.47 -0.15 -24.19
N ASP A 168 6.86 -1.32 -24.08
CA ASP A 168 5.71 -1.81 -24.84
C ASP A 168 4.90 -2.80 -23.97
N GLU A 169 3.92 -3.50 -24.57
CA GLU A 169 3.02 -4.39 -23.82
C GLU A 169 3.73 -5.51 -23.02
N ASN A 170 4.93 -5.92 -23.43
CA ASN A 170 5.64 -7.06 -22.85
C ASN A 170 7.05 -6.74 -22.36
N ILE A 171 7.59 -5.56 -22.64
CA ILE A 171 8.97 -5.20 -22.32
C ILE A 171 8.98 -4.07 -21.28
N ARG A 172 9.68 -4.32 -20.18
CA ARG A 172 10.02 -3.28 -19.21
C ARG A 172 11.44 -2.79 -19.42
N GLN A 173 11.68 -1.54 -19.12
CA GLN A 173 12.96 -0.86 -19.20
C GLN A 173 13.27 -0.22 -17.85
N GLU A 174 14.47 -0.45 -17.33
CA GLU A 174 14.99 0.26 -16.17
C GLU A 174 15.59 1.58 -16.62
N ILE A 175 15.15 2.68 -16.03
CA ILE A 175 15.67 4.03 -16.32
C ILE A 175 15.93 4.79 -15.03
N ALA A 176 16.77 5.81 -15.08
CA ALA A 176 16.94 6.73 -13.96
C ALA A 176 15.60 7.37 -13.61
N ILE A 177 15.26 7.40 -12.31
CA ILE A 177 13.99 7.96 -11.86
C ILE A 177 13.84 9.43 -12.28
N ARG A 178 14.92 10.21 -12.28
CA ARG A 178 14.92 11.61 -12.73
C ARG A 178 14.49 11.77 -14.20
N ALA A 179 14.78 10.78 -15.06
CA ALA A 179 14.25 10.75 -16.43
C ALA A 179 12.74 10.58 -16.45
N GLN A 180 12.21 9.65 -15.66
CA GLN A 180 10.76 9.44 -15.50
C GLN A 180 10.04 10.66 -14.92
N LEU A 181 10.63 11.33 -13.94
CA LEU A 181 10.07 12.55 -13.35
C LEU A 181 9.96 13.67 -14.40
N ASN A 182 11.00 13.88 -15.22
CA ASN A 182 10.97 14.85 -16.32
C ASN A 182 9.99 14.46 -17.43
N TYR A 183 9.86 13.17 -17.72
CA TYR A 183 8.83 12.68 -18.63
C TYR A 183 7.42 13.01 -18.13
N LEU A 184 7.13 12.78 -16.86
CA LEU A 184 5.84 13.10 -16.26
C LEU A 184 5.56 14.61 -16.30
N LYS A 185 6.57 15.48 -16.04
CA LYS A 185 6.44 16.94 -16.26
C LYS A 185 6.08 17.25 -17.71
N GLY A 186 6.71 16.60 -18.68
CA GLY A 186 6.40 16.76 -20.09
C GLY A 186 4.94 16.42 -20.41
N LEU A 187 4.40 15.33 -19.84
CA LEU A 187 2.99 14.96 -19.99
C LEU A 187 2.06 16.02 -19.39
N ILE A 188 2.38 16.55 -18.21
CA ILE A 188 1.59 17.63 -17.58
C ILE A 188 1.58 18.87 -18.48
N TYR A 189 2.72 19.27 -19.03
CA TYR A 189 2.79 20.43 -19.92
C TYR A 189 2.02 20.22 -21.23
N ILE A 190 1.91 18.99 -21.74
CA ILE A 190 0.99 18.69 -22.87
C ILE A 190 -0.46 18.97 -22.46
N GLU A 191 -0.89 18.46 -21.30
CA GLU A 191 -2.25 18.67 -20.79
C GLU A 191 -2.59 20.14 -20.54
N GLN A 192 -1.55 20.95 -20.28
CA GLN A 192 -1.64 22.42 -20.14
C GLN A 192 -1.46 23.18 -21.48
N GLU A 193 -1.39 22.48 -22.61
CA GLU A 193 -1.16 23.02 -23.96
C GLU A 193 0.16 23.81 -24.10
N ASN A 194 1.12 23.57 -23.20
CA ASN A 194 2.44 24.23 -23.20
C ASN A 194 3.50 23.36 -23.89
N ASN A 195 3.43 23.31 -25.23
CA ASN A 195 4.33 22.50 -26.04
C ASN A 195 5.81 22.87 -25.88
N LEU A 196 6.12 24.13 -25.57
CA LEU A 196 7.51 24.58 -25.38
C LEU A 196 8.12 23.91 -24.12
N LEU A 197 7.42 23.98 -22.99
CA LEU A 197 7.87 23.34 -21.75
C LEU A 197 7.81 21.81 -21.84
N ALA A 198 6.82 21.26 -22.54
CA ALA A 198 6.75 19.82 -22.80
C ALA A 198 7.98 19.31 -23.56
N LYS A 199 8.37 19.98 -24.67
CA LYS A 199 9.59 19.64 -25.42
C LYS A 199 10.85 19.73 -24.56
N LYS A 200 10.97 20.77 -23.74
CA LYS A 200 12.11 20.92 -22.83
C LYS A 200 12.18 19.75 -21.84
N ALA A 201 11.08 19.41 -21.21
CA ALA A 201 11.01 18.34 -20.23
C ALA A 201 11.33 16.96 -20.84
N PHE A 202 10.80 16.64 -22.03
CA PHE A 202 11.14 15.39 -22.73
C PHE A 202 12.61 15.35 -23.18
N ASN A 203 13.17 16.45 -23.66
CA ASN A 203 14.60 16.51 -23.98
C ASN A 203 15.45 16.24 -22.76
N THR A 204 15.15 16.86 -21.60
CA THR A 204 15.86 16.58 -20.35
C THR A 204 15.73 15.10 -19.95
N ALA A 205 14.54 14.49 -20.11
CA ALA A 205 14.37 13.06 -19.84
C ALA A 205 15.26 12.18 -20.75
N ILE A 206 15.40 12.54 -22.03
CA ILE A 206 16.24 11.83 -23.01
C ILE A 206 17.73 12.09 -22.75
N GLU A 207 18.13 13.28 -22.33
CA GLU A 207 19.51 13.58 -21.92
C GLU A 207 19.95 12.70 -20.75
N ILE A 208 19.05 12.45 -19.78
CA ILE A 208 19.32 11.57 -18.62
C ILE A 208 19.28 10.10 -19.01
N ALA A 209 18.33 9.69 -19.85
CA ALA A 209 18.15 8.30 -20.31
C ALA A 209 17.94 8.28 -21.84
N PRO A 210 19.04 8.20 -22.64
CA PRO A 210 18.97 8.30 -24.10
C PRO A 210 18.12 7.20 -24.78
N GLU A 211 17.94 6.07 -24.13
CA GLU A 211 17.12 4.94 -24.61
C GLU A 211 15.65 5.01 -24.18
N PHE A 212 15.20 6.07 -23.49
CA PHE A 212 13.83 6.18 -22.95
C PHE A 212 12.80 6.36 -24.08
N GLN A 213 12.28 5.24 -24.60
CA GLN A 213 11.40 5.22 -25.77
C GLN A 213 10.12 6.03 -25.62
N ASN A 214 9.53 6.06 -24.41
CA ASN A 214 8.31 6.83 -24.17
C ASN A 214 8.53 8.33 -24.36
N ALA A 215 9.66 8.86 -23.86
CA ALA A 215 10.00 10.26 -24.03
C ALA A 215 10.33 10.60 -25.50
N ILE A 216 11.09 9.72 -26.17
CA ILE A 216 11.42 9.87 -27.60
C ILE A 216 10.16 9.89 -28.45
N SER A 217 9.22 8.97 -28.18
CA SER A 217 7.97 8.86 -28.93
C SER A 217 7.10 10.10 -28.74
N LYS A 218 6.97 10.59 -27.51
CA LYS A 218 6.19 11.81 -27.21
C LYS A 218 6.81 13.04 -27.84
N LEU A 219 8.14 13.18 -27.80
CA LEU A 219 8.82 14.33 -28.43
C LEU A 219 8.60 14.40 -29.95
N LYS A 220 8.51 13.23 -30.63
CA LYS A 220 8.25 13.17 -32.08
C LYS A 220 6.84 13.62 -32.47
N THR A 221 5.89 13.62 -31.54
CA THR A 221 4.48 13.99 -31.78
C THR A 221 4.17 15.45 -31.47
N LEU A 222 5.14 16.22 -30.97
CA LEU A 222 5.08 17.66 -30.65
C LEU A 222 5.73 18.52 -31.72
#